data_0b53c60306e1d65197036879ac25e547
#
_entry.id   0b53c60306e1d65197036879ac25e547
#
_cell.length_a   1.000
_cell.length_b   1.000
_cell.length_c   1.000
_cell.angle_alpha   90.00
_cell.angle_beta   90.00
_cell.angle_gamma   90.00
#
_symmetry.space_group_name_H-M   'P 1'
#
loop_
_entity.id
_entity.type
_entity.pdbx_description
1 polymer ?
#
loop_
_entity_poly.entity_id
_entity_poly.type
_entity_poly.pdbx_seq_one_letter_code
_entity_poly.pdbx_strand_id
1 'polypeptide(L)'
;MSTSLQAEPRLGGFRVGVREAAGAVADLGVLVPLAAALILVNGLDAGAVLVGAGLLLIAAGSWFRVPFPVQPLKALTAVAVARELSPDVIHAAGLELGAFLLMLSIGHIADTVAKVFVKPVVRALQLGVGVLLVVAAVKLVNDPPVLFVGAPGSPWPFVLAAGAFAGVAVAAHLRHYWGALALVGGGLLVTIVAARPELGAPAFTLPSLDMPSASAFGTAFVLLVVPQLPLTFGNAVVAVNDLAHEYFGPAAERVTPSRVCLSAGLGNVGSALLGGMPMCHGAGGLTAHVSLGARTAGMNLLLGGTFLALGLLFAAQVPVLLGLLPIWVLAAFLAYAGLRHAWLVADLRATSLVIAVVAGVLGAWLGNLAITAAVALIAEHGRRLARRSRA
;
A
#
# COMPACT_ATOMS: atom_id res chain seq x y z
N MET A 1 11.06 -3.52 -24.74
CA MET A 1 11.97 -4.24 -23.81
C MET A 1 11.14 -5.00 -22.77
N SER A 2 10.59 -6.13 -23.19
CA SER A 2 9.83 -7.05 -22.33
C SER A 2 10.76 -8.21 -21.95
N THR A 3 11.86 -7.94 -21.38
CA THR A 3 12.85 -8.97 -21.12
C THR A 3 13.23 -8.96 -19.66
N SER A 4 13.00 -10.11 -19.02
CA SER A 4 13.73 -10.62 -17.89
C SER A 4 13.18 -10.50 -16.47
N LEU A 5 11.93 -10.14 -16.24
CA LEU A 5 11.32 -10.49 -14.93
C LEU A 5 10.94 -11.98 -14.85
N GLN A 6 10.91 -12.68 -16.00
CA GLN A 6 10.51 -14.08 -16.11
C GLN A 6 11.63 -15.11 -15.91
N ALA A 7 12.88 -14.70 -15.76
CA ALA A 7 14.01 -15.64 -15.81
C ALA A 7 14.61 -16.04 -14.45
N GLU A 8 14.00 -15.68 -13.32
CA GLU A 8 14.44 -16.19 -12.03
C GLU A 8 13.50 -17.27 -11.49
N PRO A 9 14.03 -18.34 -10.90
CA PRO A 9 13.22 -19.49 -10.50
C PRO A 9 12.14 -19.08 -9.50
N ARG A 10 10.95 -19.48 -9.82
CA ARG A 10 9.69 -19.48 -9.11
C ARG A 10 9.91 -19.82 -7.63
N LEU A 11 10.09 -18.83 -6.79
CA LEU A 11 10.29 -19.02 -5.37
C LEU A 11 9.00 -18.67 -4.63
N GLY A 12 8.07 -19.59 -4.58
CA GLY A 12 7.08 -19.60 -3.51
C GLY A 12 7.74 -20.14 -2.23
N GLY A 13 7.19 -19.82 -1.06
CA GLY A 13 7.71 -20.27 0.21
C GLY A 13 8.31 -19.14 1.06
N PHE A 14 9.11 -19.52 2.04
CA PHE A 14 9.69 -18.60 3.01
C PHE A 14 11.20 -18.67 2.93
N ARG A 15 11.82 -17.64 2.37
CA ARG A 15 13.26 -17.40 2.45
C ARG A 15 13.49 -16.08 3.14
N VAL A 16 14.45 -16.04 4.07
CA VAL A 16 14.86 -14.83 4.75
C VAL A 16 16.25 -14.48 4.23
N GLY A 17 16.41 -13.25 3.75
CA GLY A 17 17.69 -12.80 3.19
C GLY A 17 17.62 -11.34 2.77
N VAL A 18 18.74 -10.82 2.29
CA VAL A 18 18.91 -9.40 1.92
C VAL A 18 17.90 -8.93 0.88
N ARG A 19 17.56 -9.79 -0.09
CA ARG A 19 16.56 -9.47 -1.12
C ARG A 19 15.18 -9.25 -0.52
N GLU A 20 14.79 -10.11 0.40
CA GLU A 20 13.49 -10.02 1.08
C GLU A 20 13.47 -8.80 2.01
N ALA A 21 14.57 -8.52 2.71
CA ALA A 21 14.71 -7.32 3.53
C ALA A 21 14.67 -6.03 2.69
N ALA A 22 15.35 -6.00 1.54
CA ALA A 22 15.31 -4.87 0.62
C ALA A 22 13.90 -4.67 0.05
N GLY A 23 13.21 -5.76 -0.28
CA GLY A 23 11.80 -5.70 -0.68
C GLY A 23 10.89 -5.22 0.45
N ALA A 24 11.14 -5.62 1.69
CA ALA A 24 10.35 -5.22 2.86
C ALA A 24 10.37 -3.69 3.07
N VAL A 25 11.53 -3.04 2.94
CA VAL A 25 11.65 -1.59 3.14
C VAL A 25 10.92 -0.77 2.05
N ALA A 26 10.55 -1.38 0.93
CA ALA A 26 9.80 -0.70 -0.12
C ALA A 26 8.44 -0.15 0.37
N ASP A 27 7.80 -0.83 1.29
CA ASP A 27 6.47 -0.45 1.80
C ASP A 27 6.54 0.71 2.79
N LEU A 28 7.71 0.96 3.38
CA LEU A 28 7.89 2.09 4.30
C LEU A 28 7.54 3.44 3.65
N GLY A 29 7.77 3.59 2.33
CA GLY A 29 7.42 4.80 1.60
C GLY A 29 5.91 5.08 1.50
N VAL A 30 5.06 4.08 1.65
CA VAL A 30 3.59 4.22 1.62
C VAL A 30 3.00 4.09 3.02
N LEU A 31 3.40 3.04 3.74
CA LEU A 31 2.82 2.68 5.03
C LEU A 31 3.14 3.72 6.09
N VAL A 32 4.41 4.10 6.21
CA VAL A 32 4.86 4.98 7.30
C VAL A 32 4.19 6.36 7.27
N PRO A 33 4.16 7.12 6.15
CA PRO A 33 3.52 8.43 6.15
C PRO A 33 2.02 8.37 6.47
N LEU A 34 1.32 7.36 5.95
CA LEU A 34 -0.12 7.22 6.17
C LEU A 34 -0.44 6.75 7.59
N ALA A 35 0.33 5.78 8.12
CA ALA A 35 0.18 5.35 9.51
C ALA A 35 0.51 6.47 10.49
N ALA A 36 1.61 7.21 10.25
CA ALA A 36 1.99 8.37 11.05
C ALA A 36 0.88 9.43 11.08
N ALA A 37 0.26 9.72 9.93
CA ALA A 37 -0.86 10.67 9.88
C ALA A 37 -2.05 10.20 10.70
N LEU A 38 -2.45 8.91 10.60
CA LEU A 38 -3.53 8.36 11.41
C LEU A 38 -3.22 8.36 12.92
N ILE A 39 -1.98 8.09 13.31
CA ILE A 39 -1.54 8.11 14.71
C ILE A 39 -1.55 9.54 15.25
N LEU A 40 -0.96 10.48 14.51
CA LEU A 40 -0.70 11.83 15.03
C LEU A 40 -1.87 12.79 14.88
N VAL A 41 -2.59 12.72 13.76
CA VAL A 41 -3.71 13.63 13.48
C VAL A 41 -5.01 13.05 14.04
N ASN A 42 -5.23 11.74 13.83
CA ASN A 42 -6.49 11.11 14.21
C ASN A 42 -6.45 10.44 15.59
N GLY A 43 -5.26 10.33 16.21
CA GLY A 43 -5.11 9.78 17.56
C GLY A 43 -5.24 8.26 17.68
N LEU A 44 -4.95 7.52 16.59
CA LEU A 44 -4.91 6.05 16.66
C LEU A 44 -3.76 5.60 17.56
N ASP A 45 -3.99 4.50 18.30
CA ASP A 45 -2.94 3.88 19.11
C ASP A 45 -1.80 3.32 18.23
N ALA A 46 -0.60 3.81 18.45
CA ALA A 46 0.56 3.48 17.64
C ALA A 46 0.95 1.99 17.73
N GLY A 47 0.80 1.40 18.92
CA GLY A 47 1.02 -0.03 19.15
C GLY A 47 0.01 -0.88 18.40
N ALA A 48 -1.27 -0.55 18.49
CA ALA A 48 -2.36 -1.24 17.80
C ALA A 48 -2.22 -1.17 16.27
N VAL A 49 -1.84 -0.02 15.73
CA VAL A 49 -1.58 0.18 14.31
C VAL A 49 -0.48 -0.76 13.81
N LEU A 50 0.64 -0.84 14.53
CA LEU A 50 1.75 -1.71 14.13
C LEU A 50 1.45 -3.20 14.39
N VAL A 51 0.80 -3.54 15.49
CA VAL A 51 0.40 -4.93 15.78
C VAL A 51 -0.59 -5.43 14.73
N GLY A 52 -1.63 -4.67 14.42
CA GLY A 52 -2.59 -5.02 13.38
C GLY A 52 -1.94 -5.21 12.01
N ALA A 53 -1.06 -4.29 11.61
CA ALA A 53 -0.30 -4.40 10.35
C ALA A 53 0.64 -5.61 10.35
N GLY A 54 1.36 -5.84 11.44
CA GLY A 54 2.27 -6.98 11.61
C GLY A 54 1.55 -8.33 11.52
N LEU A 55 0.42 -8.47 12.21
CA LEU A 55 -0.40 -9.67 12.16
C LEU A 55 -0.93 -9.95 10.75
N LEU A 56 -1.45 -8.92 10.07
CA LEU A 56 -1.97 -9.08 8.72
C LEU A 56 -0.86 -9.39 7.72
N LEU A 57 0.33 -8.78 7.86
CA LEU A 57 1.50 -9.10 7.03
C LEU A 57 1.89 -10.58 7.16
N ILE A 58 2.04 -11.08 8.38
CA ILE A 58 2.39 -12.47 8.66
C ILE A 58 1.30 -13.41 8.14
N ALA A 59 0.03 -13.10 8.42
CA ALA A 59 -1.10 -13.91 7.97
C ALA A 59 -1.18 -13.96 6.44
N ALA A 60 -1.10 -12.82 5.75
CA ALA A 60 -1.14 -12.74 4.29
C ALA A 60 0.06 -13.47 3.65
N GLY A 61 1.28 -13.25 4.14
CA GLY A 61 2.46 -13.97 3.66
C GLY A 61 2.35 -15.48 3.85
N SER A 62 1.88 -15.92 5.02
CA SER A 62 1.70 -17.33 5.33
C SER A 62 0.63 -17.99 4.47
N TRP A 63 -0.44 -17.27 4.15
CA TRP A 63 -1.55 -17.76 3.36
C TRP A 63 -1.24 -17.80 1.86
N PHE A 64 -0.77 -16.67 1.30
CA PHE A 64 -0.52 -16.55 -0.14
C PHE A 64 0.82 -17.14 -0.59
N ARG A 65 1.80 -17.24 0.30
CA ARG A 65 3.16 -17.78 0.06
C ARG A 65 3.96 -17.07 -1.02
N VAL A 66 3.55 -15.85 -1.35
CA VAL A 66 4.27 -14.89 -2.19
C VAL A 66 4.38 -13.56 -1.42
N PRO A 67 5.27 -12.65 -1.79
CA PRO A 67 5.26 -11.31 -1.21
C PRO A 67 3.86 -10.71 -1.35
N PHE A 68 3.28 -10.28 -0.24
CA PHE A 68 1.93 -9.74 -0.27
C PHE A 68 1.84 -8.45 0.54
N PRO A 69 1.45 -7.33 -0.08
CA PRO A 69 1.50 -6.01 0.55
C PRO A 69 0.38 -5.84 1.59
N VAL A 70 0.67 -5.06 2.62
CA VAL A 70 -0.32 -4.58 3.58
C VAL A 70 -0.11 -3.09 3.78
N GLN A 71 -1.09 -2.29 3.42
CA GLN A 71 -1.00 -0.83 3.41
C GLN A 71 -2.27 -0.19 3.95
N PRO A 72 -2.18 1.00 4.57
CA PRO A 72 -3.37 1.76 4.95
C PRO A 72 -4.25 2.06 3.73
N LEU A 73 -5.54 2.16 3.95
CA LEU A 73 -6.53 2.51 2.93
C LEU A 73 -6.40 3.98 2.55
N LYS A 74 -5.85 4.25 1.35
CA LYS A 74 -5.39 5.58 0.94
C LYS A 74 -6.49 6.65 0.91
N ALA A 75 -7.63 6.35 0.29
CA ALA A 75 -8.73 7.32 0.21
C ALA A 75 -9.37 7.55 1.59
N LEU A 76 -9.57 6.47 2.36
CA LEU A 76 -10.06 6.54 3.73
C LEU A 76 -9.13 7.39 4.59
N THR A 77 -7.83 7.08 4.60
CA THR A 77 -6.83 7.83 5.36
C THR A 77 -6.81 9.31 4.98
N ALA A 78 -6.85 9.62 3.68
CA ALA A 78 -6.84 11.01 3.21
C ALA A 78 -8.06 11.80 3.73
N VAL A 79 -9.25 11.20 3.69
CA VAL A 79 -10.49 11.84 4.20
C VAL A 79 -10.47 11.92 5.72
N ALA A 80 -10.04 10.85 6.42
CA ALA A 80 -9.95 10.83 7.87
C ALA A 80 -9.02 11.92 8.40
N VAL A 81 -7.84 12.07 7.80
CA VAL A 81 -6.85 13.11 8.14
C VAL A 81 -7.36 14.50 7.80
N ALA A 82 -7.92 14.70 6.59
CA ALA A 82 -8.39 16.02 6.15
C ALA A 82 -9.58 16.53 6.97
N ARG A 83 -10.35 15.64 7.59
CA ARG A 83 -11.52 15.96 8.42
C ARG A 83 -11.29 15.73 9.92
N GLU A 84 -10.07 15.36 10.31
CA GLU A 84 -9.69 15.10 11.70
C GLU A 84 -10.68 14.15 12.39
N LEU A 85 -11.09 13.08 11.68
CA LEU A 85 -12.06 12.14 12.20
C LEU A 85 -11.50 11.37 13.39
N SER A 86 -12.37 11.08 14.37
CA SER A 86 -11.98 10.34 15.57
C SER A 86 -11.59 8.88 15.28
N PRO A 87 -10.78 8.24 16.14
CA PRO A 87 -10.48 6.81 16.06
C PRO A 87 -11.73 5.96 15.94
N ASP A 88 -12.76 6.30 16.67
CA ASP A 88 -14.05 5.60 16.70
C ASP A 88 -14.69 5.48 15.30
N VAL A 89 -14.72 6.58 14.54
CA VAL A 89 -15.22 6.59 13.15
C VAL A 89 -14.32 5.77 12.22
N ILE A 90 -13.00 5.80 12.43
CA ILE A 90 -12.04 5.05 11.60
C ILE A 90 -12.16 3.55 11.86
N HIS A 91 -12.33 3.15 13.12
CA HIS A 91 -12.53 1.75 13.49
C HIS A 91 -13.87 1.22 12.98
N ALA A 92 -14.96 2.02 13.07
CA ALA A 92 -16.25 1.68 12.48
C ALA A 92 -16.12 1.44 10.96
N ALA A 93 -15.39 2.31 10.24
CA ALA A 93 -15.14 2.12 8.82
C ALA A 93 -14.34 0.84 8.52
N GLY A 94 -13.39 0.48 9.40
CA GLY A 94 -12.65 -0.79 9.30
C GLY A 94 -13.56 -2.00 9.43
N LEU A 95 -14.49 -1.99 10.40
CA LEU A 95 -15.47 -3.07 10.58
C LEU A 95 -16.43 -3.17 9.41
N GLU A 96 -16.99 -2.05 8.93
CA GLU A 96 -17.93 -2.04 7.80
C GLU A 96 -17.29 -2.51 6.51
N LEU A 97 -16.10 -2.00 6.17
CA LEU A 97 -15.36 -2.41 4.99
C LEU A 97 -14.92 -3.88 5.10
N GLY A 98 -14.49 -4.29 6.30
CA GLY A 98 -14.16 -5.67 6.60
C GLY A 98 -15.35 -6.60 6.38
N ALA A 99 -16.51 -6.29 6.93
CA ALA A 99 -17.75 -7.05 6.74
C ALA A 99 -18.16 -7.12 5.26
N PHE A 100 -18.06 -6.01 4.53
CA PHE A 100 -18.36 -5.98 3.10
C PHE A 100 -17.41 -6.90 2.28
N LEU A 101 -16.12 -6.86 2.57
CA LEU A 101 -15.14 -7.73 1.91
C LEU A 101 -15.34 -9.21 2.26
N LEU A 102 -15.68 -9.51 3.52
CA LEU A 102 -16.05 -10.87 3.93
C LEU A 102 -17.29 -11.37 3.18
N MET A 103 -18.31 -10.54 3.03
CA MET A 103 -19.50 -10.89 2.25
C MET A 103 -19.13 -11.19 0.79
N LEU A 104 -18.28 -10.38 0.15
CA LEU A 104 -17.80 -10.63 -1.21
C LEU A 104 -16.97 -11.91 -1.33
N SER A 105 -16.31 -12.36 -0.28
CA SER A 105 -15.51 -13.60 -0.29
C SER A 105 -16.36 -14.87 -0.34
N ILE A 106 -17.64 -14.79 0.08
CA ILE A 106 -18.55 -15.93 0.14
C ILE A 106 -18.95 -16.36 -1.28
N GLY A 107 -18.99 -17.67 -1.52
CA GLY A 107 -19.53 -18.24 -2.78
C GLY A 107 -18.83 -17.74 -4.05
N HIS A 108 -17.57 -17.27 -3.93
CA HIS A 108 -16.80 -16.73 -5.07
C HIS A 108 -17.45 -15.51 -5.75
N ILE A 109 -18.23 -14.71 -5.01
CA ILE A 109 -18.87 -13.49 -5.55
C ILE A 109 -17.80 -12.53 -6.08
N ALA A 110 -16.72 -12.33 -5.33
CA ALA A 110 -15.61 -11.47 -5.75
C ALA A 110 -14.97 -11.94 -7.06
N ASP A 111 -14.81 -13.25 -7.27
CA ASP A 111 -14.24 -13.83 -8.51
C ASP A 111 -15.16 -13.52 -9.70
N THR A 112 -16.47 -13.52 -9.49
CA THR A 112 -17.45 -13.18 -10.53
C THR A 112 -17.45 -11.68 -10.85
N VAL A 113 -17.45 -10.83 -9.84
CA VAL A 113 -17.37 -9.37 -10.00
C VAL A 113 -16.04 -8.95 -10.64
N ALA A 114 -14.94 -9.63 -10.29
CA ALA A 114 -13.63 -9.34 -10.86
C ALA A 114 -13.57 -9.49 -12.40
N LYS A 115 -14.39 -10.37 -13.00
CA LYS A 115 -14.45 -10.55 -14.46
C LYS A 115 -14.91 -9.30 -15.21
N VAL A 116 -15.56 -8.37 -14.53
CA VAL A 116 -15.98 -7.06 -15.08
C VAL A 116 -14.74 -6.16 -15.25
N PHE A 117 -13.73 -6.33 -14.40
CA PHE A 117 -12.49 -5.55 -14.41
C PHE A 117 -11.49 -6.13 -15.42
N VAL A 118 -11.73 -5.87 -16.69
CA VAL A 118 -10.83 -6.33 -17.75
C VAL A 118 -9.48 -5.60 -17.72
N LYS A 119 -8.45 -6.18 -18.32
CA LYS A 119 -7.06 -5.67 -18.27
C LYS A 119 -6.91 -4.16 -18.48
N PRO A 120 -7.54 -3.50 -19.48
CA PRO A 120 -7.43 -2.04 -19.65
C PRO A 120 -7.97 -1.24 -18.45
N VAL A 121 -9.03 -1.73 -17.80
CA VAL A 121 -9.60 -1.09 -16.59
C VAL A 121 -8.61 -1.21 -15.42
N VAL A 122 -8.03 -2.39 -15.23
CA VAL A 122 -6.99 -2.63 -14.21
C VAL A 122 -5.79 -1.73 -14.44
N ARG A 123 -5.30 -1.63 -15.68
CA ARG A 123 -4.16 -0.75 -16.04
C ARG A 123 -4.45 0.74 -15.86
N ALA A 124 -5.71 1.17 -16.10
CA ALA A 124 -6.14 2.54 -15.81
C ALA A 124 -6.03 2.86 -14.31
N LEU A 125 -6.52 1.95 -13.46
CA LEU A 125 -6.41 2.08 -12.00
C LEU A 125 -4.95 2.10 -11.54
N GLN A 126 -4.12 1.22 -12.09
CA GLN A 126 -2.70 1.14 -11.79
C GLN A 126 -1.95 2.42 -12.18
N LEU A 127 -2.26 3.01 -13.34
CA LEU A 127 -1.74 4.30 -13.74
C LEU A 127 -2.18 5.40 -12.77
N GLY A 128 -3.47 5.47 -12.46
CA GLY A 128 -4.00 6.46 -11.51
C GLY A 128 -3.35 6.38 -10.14
N VAL A 129 -3.22 5.16 -9.58
CA VAL A 129 -2.48 4.93 -8.32
C VAL A 129 -1.03 5.38 -8.45
N GLY A 130 -0.35 5.01 -9.53
CA GLY A 130 1.04 5.39 -9.78
C GLY A 130 1.24 6.90 -9.78
N VAL A 131 0.37 7.64 -10.48
CA VAL A 131 0.39 9.11 -10.49
C VAL A 131 0.17 9.68 -9.08
N LEU A 132 -0.83 9.17 -8.34
CA LEU A 132 -1.09 9.64 -6.98
C LEU A 132 0.08 9.37 -6.04
N LEU A 133 0.79 8.25 -6.18
CA LEU A 133 1.99 7.95 -5.38
C LEU A 133 3.12 8.94 -5.68
N VAL A 134 3.33 9.32 -6.95
CA VAL A 134 4.33 10.34 -7.32
C VAL A 134 3.95 11.70 -6.77
N VAL A 135 2.68 12.10 -6.90
CA VAL A 135 2.17 13.36 -6.33
C VAL A 135 2.34 13.37 -4.81
N ALA A 136 2.02 12.26 -4.14
CA ALA A 136 2.21 12.13 -2.69
C ALA A 136 3.70 12.22 -2.30
N ALA A 137 4.62 11.66 -3.09
CA ALA A 137 6.05 11.77 -2.85
C ALA A 137 6.53 13.23 -2.93
N VAL A 138 6.06 13.97 -3.93
CA VAL A 138 6.37 15.41 -4.07
C VAL A 138 5.80 16.20 -2.90
N LYS A 139 4.53 15.94 -2.52
CA LYS A 139 3.89 16.58 -1.38
C LYS A 139 4.62 16.29 -0.07
N LEU A 140 5.08 15.06 0.13
CA LEU A 140 5.82 14.63 1.32
C LEU A 140 7.12 15.43 1.52
N VAL A 141 7.78 15.85 0.43
CA VAL A 141 8.99 16.68 0.50
C VAL A 141 8.66 18.16 0.68
N ASN A 142 7.57 18.64 0.02
CA ASN A 142 7.18 20.05 0.08
C ASN A 142 6.58 20.45 1.43
N ASP A 143 5.77 19.57 1.99
CA ASP A 143 4.94 19.81 3.18
C ASP A 143 5.04 18.56 4.09
N PRO A 144 6.22 18.37 4.71
CA PRO A 144 6.47 17.22 5.57
C PRO A 144 5.59 17.28 6.81
N PRO A 145 4.99 16.17 7.24
CA PRO A 145 4.34 16.09 8.53
C PRO A 145 5.30 16.48 9.67
N VAL A 146 4.79 17.21 10.67
CA VAL A 146 5.57 17.79 11.78
C VAL A 146 6.47 16.77 12.50
N LEU A 147 6.08 15.50 12.47
CA LEU A 147 6.85 14.41 13.06
C LEU A 147 8.23 14.20 12.43
N PHE A 148 8.36 14.46 11.13
CA PHE A 148 9.60 14.18 10.43
C PHE A 148 10.62 15.29 10.62
N VAL A 149 11.83 14.93 11.03
CA VAL A 149 12.94 15.87 11.17
C VAL A 149 13.38 16.36 9.78
N GLY A 150 13.08 17.60 9.46
CA GLY A 150 13.46 18.23 8.21
C GLY A 150 13.17 19.73 8.27
N ALA A 151 14.04 20.55 7.68
CA ALA A 151 13.82 22.00 7.63
C ALA A 151 12.86 22.33 6.47
N PRO A 152 11.65 22.88 6.74
CA PRO A 152 10.78 23.37 5.68
C PRO A 152 11.47 24.51 4.90
N GLY A 153 11.26 24.54 3.59
CA GLY A 153 11.71 25.64 2.73
C GLY A 153 13.15 25.58 2.22
N SER A 154 13.90 24.53 2.52
CA SER A 154 15.22 24.28 1.94
C SER A 154 15.12 23.47 0.62
N PRO A 155 15.92 23.77 -0.42
CA PRO A 155 15.97 22.92 -1.62
C PRO A 155 16.62 21.54 -1.38
N TRP A 156 17.38 21.38 -0.29
CA TRP A 156 18.10 20.16 0.03
C TRP A 156 17.23 18.90 0.11
N PRO A 157 16.04 18.89 0.71
CA PRO A 157 15.18 17.71 0.71
C PRO A 157 14.85 17.18 -0.69
N PHE A 158 14.66 18.06 -1.67
CA PHE A 158 14.44 17.66 -3.07
C PHE A 158 15.69 17.09 -3.72
N VAL A 159 16.84 17.72 -3.49
CA VAL A 159 18.12 17.21 -4.03
C VAL A 159 18.43 15.85 -3.44
N LEU A 160 18.25 15.67 -2.15
CA LEU A 160 18.42 14.39 -1.47
C LEU A 160 17.40 13.34 -1.95
N ALA A 161 16.13 13.71 -2.12
CA ALA A 161 15.10 12.83 -2.63
C ALA A 161 15.39 12.40 -4.08
N ALA A 162 15.83 13.34 -4.94
CA ALA A 162 16.22 13.03 -6.31
C ALA A 162 17.46 12.12 -6.36
N GLY A 163 18.46 12.37 -5.52
CA GLY A 163 19.64 11.52 -5.38
C GLY A 163 19.30 10.13 -4.87
N ALA A 164 18.45 10.03 -3.84
CA ALA A 164 17.97 8.77 -3.32
C ALA A 164 17.12 8.00 -4.36
N PHE A 165 16.25 8.71 -5.09
CA PHE A 165 15.48 8.11 -6.20
C PHE A 165 16.41 7.53 -7.28
N ALA A 166 17.41 8.28 -7.72
CA ALA A 166 18.40 7.80 -8.67
C ALA A 166 19.15 6.58 -8.12
N GLY A 167 19.55 6.62 -6.85
CA GLY A 167 20.19 5.50 -6.16
C GLY A 167 19.31 4.25 -6.13
N VAL A 168 18.03 4.38 -5.77
CA VAL A 168 17.06 3.28 -5.78
C VAL A 168 16.89 2.73 -7.20
N ALA A 169 16.72 3.61 -8.20
CA ALA A 169 16.54 3.21 -9.59
C ALA A 169 17.76 2.47 -10.15
N VAL A 170 18.97 2.96 -9.86
CA VAL A 170 20.24 2.30 -10.25
C VAL A 170 20.40 0.98 -9.53
N ALA A 171 20.19 0.93 -8.20
CA ALA A 171 20.29 -0.30 -7.42
C ALA A 171 19.30 -1.36 -7.92
N ALA A 172 18.07 -0.98 -8.23
CA ALA A 172 17.06 -1.88 -8.79
C ALA A 172 17.43 -2.34 -10.22
N HIS A 173 17.99 -1.44 -11.07
CA HIS A 173 18.44 -1.77 -12.42
C HIS A 173 19.61 -2.76 -12.41
N LEU A 174 20.58 -2.51 -11.54
CA LEU A 174 21.75 -3.37 -11.37
C LEU A 174 21.48 -4.62 -10.53
N ARG A 175 20.25 -4.77 -10.00
CA ARG A 175 19.86 -5.84 -9.07
C ARG A 175 20.71 -5.88 -7.78
N HIS A 176 21.23 -4.71 -7.37
CA HIS A 176 21.98 -4.54 -6.13
C HIS A 176 21.03 -4.15 -4.98
N TYR A 177 20.30 -5.13 -4.46
CA TYR A 177 19.28 -4.92 -3.43
C TYR A 177 19.79 -4.30 -2.13
N TRP A 178 21.09 -4.43 -1.85
CA TRP A 178 21.76 -3.74 -0.74
C TRP A 178 21.63 -2.21 -0.81
N GLY A 179 21.48 -1.64 -2.00
CA GLY A 179 21.34 -0.19 -2.18
C GLY A 179 20.11 0.39 -1.47
N ALA A 180 18.97 -0.32 -1.50
CA ALA A 180 17.77 0.09 -0.78
C ALA A 180 17.98 0.06 0.74
N LEU A 181 18.58 -1.01 1.25
CA LEU A 181 18.89 -1.13 2.68
C LEU A 181 19.93 -0.09 3.13
N ALA A 182 20.94 0.18 2.31
CA ALA A 182 21.95 1.20 2.59
C ALA A 182 21.34 2.61 2.64
N LEU A 183 20.40 2.93 1.75
CA LEU A 183 19.69 4.20 1.78
C LEU A 183 18.84 4.38 3.05
N VAL A 184 18.07 3.35 3.42
CA VAL A 184 17.27 3.41 4.65
C VAL A 184 18.17 3.42 5.88
N GLY A 185 19.14 2.49 5.99
CA GLY A 185 20.02 2.38 7.14
C GLY A 185 20.95 3.58 7.29
N GLY A 186 21.53 4.06 6.18
CA GLY A 186 22.38 5.24 6.18
C GLY A 186 21.61 6.51 6.53
N GLY A 187 20.41 6.67 5.94
CA GLY A 187 19.53 7.79 6.26
C GLY A 187 19.09 7.78 7.73
N LEU A 188 18.70 6.61 8.24
CA LEU A 188 18.32 6.43 9.64
C LEU A 188 19.49 6.75 10.58
N LEU A 189 20.70 6.26 10.26
CA LEU A 189 21.90 6.55 11.03
C LEU A 189 22.17 8.07 11.10
N VAL A 190 22.09 8.76 9.96
CA VAL A 190 22.25 10.23 9.90
C VAL A 190 21.24 10.92 10.79
N THR A 191 19.97 10.51 10.74
CA THR A 191 18.90 11.11 11.54
C THR A 191 19.09 10.83 13.03
N ILE A 192 19.47 9.61 13.41
CA ILE A 192 19.75 9.24 14.83
C ILE A 192 20.93 10.06 15.38
N VAL A 193 22.01 10.19 14.60
CA VAL A 193 23.19 10.97 15.03
C VAL A 193 22.85 12.47 15.17
N ALA A 194 22.03 13.00 14.24
CA ALA A 194 21.63 14.40 14.27
C ALA A 194 20.62 14.72 15.38
N ALA A 195 19.58 13.91 15.51
CA ALA A 195 18.47 14.15 16.44
C ALA A 195 18.76 13.67 17.87
N ARG A 196 19.67 12.68 18.05
CA ARG A 196 19.99 12.07 19.35
C ARG A 196 18.74 11.76 20.17
N PRO A 197 17.77 10.98 19.64
CA PRO A 197 16.50 10.77 20.29
C PRO A 197 16.69 10.05 21.62
N GLU A 198 15.99 10.52 22.64
CA GLU A 198 15.85 9.79 23.89
C GLU A 198 14.77 8.73 23.70
N LEU A 199 15.19 7.48 23.59
CA LEU A 199 14.28 6.34 23.54
C LEU A 199 14.12 5.78 24.95
N GLY A 200 12.88 5.77 25.43
CA GLY A 200 12.52 5.12 26.69
C GLY A 200 12.81 3.61 26.67
N ALA A 201 12.78 2.98 27.83
CA ALA A 201 12.95 1.54 27.94
C ALA A 201 11.80 0.79 27.22
N PRO A 202 12.08 -0.40 26.64
CA PRO A 202 11.02 -1.25 26.09
C PRO A 202 10.03 -1.62 27.18
N ALA A 203 8.73 -1.56 26.84
CA ALA A 203 7.65 -1.97 27.72
C ALA A 203 6.65 -2.80 26.94
N PHE A 204 6.39 -4.01 27.40
CA PHE A 204 5.42 -4.88 26.74
C PHE A 204 4.00 -4.31 26.91
N THR A 205 3.34 -4.01 25.81
CA THR A 205 1.99 -3.44 25.78
C THR A 205 1.15 -4.22 24.79
N LEU A 206 -0.03 -4.65 25.21
CA LEU A 206 -1.03 -5.25 24.33
C LEU A 206 -2.06 -4.19 23.93
N PRO A 207 -2.47 -4.15 22.66
CA PRO A 207 -3.63 -3.36 22.25
C PRO A 207 -4.88 -3.77 23.02
N SER A 208 -5.70 -2.81 23.40
CA SER A 208 -7.01 -3.06 23.97
C SER A 208 -7.99 -3.47 22.88
N LEU A 209 -8.92 -4.36 23.22
CA LEU A 209 -10.07 -4.62 22.36
C LEU A 209 -11.11 -3.54 22.62
N ASP A 210 -11.50 -2.82 21.57
CA ASP A 210 -12.49 -1.77 21.67
C ASP A 210 -13.52 -1.89 20.54
N MET A 211 -14.75 -1.51 20.84
CA MET A 211 -15.84 -1.50 19.86
C MET A 211 -16.27 -0.06 19.62
N PRO A 212 -16.30 0.37 18.35
CA PRO A 212 -16.77 1.70 18.04
C PRO A 212 -18.24 1.89 18.43
N SER A 213 -18.57 3.14 18.78
CA SER A 213 -19.94 3.52 19.16
C SER A 213 -20.91 3.35 17.97
N ALA A 214 -22.15 3.02 18.26
CA ALA A 214 -23.18 2.86 17.23
C ALA A 214 -23.36 4.12 16.36
N SER A 215 -23.14 5.31 16.92
CA SER A 215 -23.23 6.59 16.23
C SER A 215 -22.12 6.80 15.19
N ALA A 216 -20.95 6.14 15.35
CA ALA A 216 -19.81 6.26 14.45
C ALA A 216 -20.08 5.61 13.07
N PHE A 217 -20.85 4.51 13.01
CA PHE A 217 -21.06 3.74 11.80
C PHE A 217 -21.69 4.56 10.65
N GLY A 218 -22.73 5.37 10.92
CA GLY A 218 -23.36 6.18 9.89
C GLY A 218 -22.40 7.17 9.25
N THR A 219 -21.56 7.83 10.05
CA THR A 219 -20.52 8.74 9.57
C THR A 219 -19.44 7.99 8.81
N ALA A 220 -18.98 6.87 9.33
CA ALA A 220 -17.98 6.01 8.72
C ALA A 220 -18.42 5.52 7.35
N PHE A 221 -19.64 5.01 7.24
CA PHE A 221 -20.19 4.51 5.98
C PHE A 221 -20.18 5.55 4.88
N VAL A 222 -20.74 6.74 5.14
CA VAL A 222 -20.89 7.79 4.13
C VAL A 222 -19.56 8.42 3.76
N LEU A 223 -18.73 8.77 4.75
CA LEU A 223 -17.52 9.54 4.50
C LEU A 223 -16.31 8.68 4.12
N LEU A 224 -16.22 7.46 4.61
CA LEU A 224 -15.03 6.63 4.49
C LEU A 224 -15.26 5.38 3.63
N VAL A 225 -16.31 4.61 3.91
CA VAL A 225 -16.52 3.30 3.27
C VAL A 225 -16.95 3.45 1.82
N VAL A 226 -18.02 4.21 1.56
CA VAL A 226 -18.55 4.37 0.19
C VAL A 226 -17.51 4.88 -0.80
N PRO A 227 -16.72 5.92 -0.52
CA PRO A 227 -15.67 6.38 -1.43
C PRO A 227 -14.52 5.37 -1.59
N GLN A 228 -14.24 4.57 -0.56
CA GLN A 228 -13.13 3.62 -0.54
C GLN A 228 -13.44 2.30 -1.28
N LEU A 229 -14.68 1.85 -1.29
CA LEU A 229 -15.07 0.54 -1.85
C LEU A 229 -14.60 0.30 -3.30
N PRO A 230 -14.85 1.21 -4.28
CA PRO A 230 -14.41 0.99 -5.66
C PRO A 230 -12.89 0.91 -5.78
N LEU A 231 -12.18 1.72 -5.00
CA LEU A 231 -10.72 1.72 -4.96
C LEU A 231 -10.18 0.42 -4.34
N THR A 232 -10.76 -0.02 -3.23
CA THR A 232 -10.35 -1.27 -2.59
C THR A 232 -10.56 -2.44 -3.54
N PHE A 233 -11.74 -2.56 -4.14
CA PHE A 233 -12.02 -3.69 -5.02
C PHE A 233 -11.16 -3.65 -6.29
N GLY A 234 -11.11 -2.52 -6.99
CA GLY A 234 -10.36 -2.40 -8.24
C GLY A 234 -8.84 -2.52 -8.06
N ASN A 235 -8.28 -1.83 -7.08
CA ASN A 235 -6.82 -1.80 -6.89
C ASN A 235 -6.31 -2.90 -5.94
N ALA A 236 -7.00 -3.13 -4.82
CA ALA A 236 -6.47 -4.02 -3.79
C ALA A 236 -7.00 -5.46 -3.89
N VAL A 237 -8.00 -5.72 -4.73
CA VAL A 237 -8.48 -7.08 -5.00
C VAL A 237 -8.12 -7.50 -6.42
N VAL A 238 -8.64 -6.78 -7.42
CA VAL A 238 -8.47 -7.18 -8.83
C VAL A 238 -7.04 -6.93 -9.31
N ALA A 239 -6.52 -5.71 -9.13
CA ALA A 239 -5.19 -5.37 -9.64
C ALA A 239 -4.06 -6.13 -8.91
N VAL A 240 -4.17 -6.38 -7.60
CA VAL A 240 -3.18 -7.18 -6.88
C VAL A 240 -3.20 -8.64 -7.32
N ASN A 241 -4.39 -9.20 -7.58
CA ASN A 241 -4.53 -10.54 -8.14
C ASN A 241 -3.86 -10.66 -9.52
N ASP A 242 -4.14 -9.71 -10.43
CA ASP A 242 -3.53 -9.66 -11.76
C ASP A 242 -1.99 -9.60 -11.69
N LEU A 243 -1.46 -8.70 -10.88
CA LEU A 243 -0.02 -8.54 -10.69
C LEU A 243 0.65 -9.74 -10.01
N ALA A 244 0.00 -10.37 -9.04
CA ALA A 244 0.55 -11.55 -8.39
C ALA A 244 0.76 -12.68 -9.41
N HIS A 245 -0.22 -12.90 -10.28
CA HIS A 245 -0.09 -13.89 -11.35
C HIS A 245 0.93 -13.48 -12.42
N GLU A 246 1.03 -12.17 -12.74
CA GLU A 246 2.03 -11.67 -13.68
C GLU A 246 3.45 -11.86 -13.15
N TYR A 247 3.69 -11.60 -11.86
CA TYR A 247 5.02 -11.69 -11.26
C TYR A 247 5.44 -13.10 -10.84
N PHE A 248 4.51 -13.90 -10.35
CA PHE A 248 4.82 -15.19 -9.72
C PHE A 248 4.27 -16.39 -10.48
N GLY A 249 3.41 -16.19 -11.48
CA GLY A 249 2.81 -17.27 -12.26
C GLY A 249 2.12 -18.32 -11.37
N PRO A 250 2.44 -19.63 -11.54
CA PRO A 250 1.82 -20.70 -10.75
C PRO A 250 2.03 -20.59 -9.24
N ALA A 251 3.07 -19.91 -8.75
CA ALA A 251 3.27 -19.70 -7.32
C ALA A 251 2.19 -18.81 -6.70
N ALA A 252 1.46 -18.03 -7.52
CA ALA A 252 0.35 -17.19 -7.09
C ALA A 252 -1.01 -17.92 -7.13
N GLU A 253 -1.09 -19.24 -7.29
CA GLU A 253 -2.36 -20.01 -7.37
C GLU A 253 -3.32 -19.77 -6.20
N ARG A 254 -2.76 -19.38 -5.03
CA ARG A 254 -3.53 -19.03 -3.84
C ARG A 254 -4.11 -17.64 -3.87
N VAL A 255 -3.64 -16.77 -4.77
CA VAL A 255 -4.13 -15.41 -4.91
C VAL A 255 -5.34 -15.44 -5.83
N THR A 256 -6.53 -15.29 -5.27
CA THR A 256 -7.79 -15.14 -6.00
C THR A 256 -8.57 -13.97 -5.43
N PRO A 257 -9.43 -13.30 -6.21
CA PRO A 257 -10.23 -12.18 -5.70
C PRO A 257 -10.98 -12.50 -4.41
N SER A 258 -11.63 -13.67 -4.33
CA SER A 258 -12.35 -14.09 -3.12
C SER A 258 -11.43 -14.29 -1.91
N ARG A 259 -10.25 -14.90 -2.11
CA ARG A 259 -9.28 -15.09 -1.03
C ARG A 259 -8.62 -13.78 -0.59
N VAL A 260 -8.41 -12.85 -1.51
CA VAL A 260 -7.92 -11.51 -1.18
C VAL A 260 -8.97 -10.73 -0.39
N CYS A 261 -10.25 -10.81 -0.79
CA CYS A 261 -11.35 -10.25 -0.01
C CYS A 261 -11.43 -10.86 1.40
N LEU A 262 -11.28 -12.19 1.52
CA LEU A 262 -11.27 -12.86 2.83
C LEU A 262 -10.14 -12.35 3.72
N SER A 263 -8.91 -12.31 3.20
CA SER A 263 -7.73 -11.85 3.93
C SER A 263 -7.87 -10.38 4.36
N ALA A 264 -8.24 -9.49 3.43
CA ALA A 264 -8.43 -8.07 3.73
C ALA A 264 -9.61 -7.85 4.68
N GLY A 265 -10.69 -8.62 4.51
CA GLY A 265 -11.88 -8.56 5.37
C GLY A 265 -11.56 -8.92 6.81
N LEU A 266 -10.93 -10.08 7.03
CA LEU A 266 -10.49 -10.51 8.37
C LEU A 266 -9.47 -9.54 8.96
N GLY A 267 -8.53 -9.05 8.14
CA GLY A 267 -7.53 -8.07 8.56
C GLY A 267 -8.14 -6.76 9.02
N ASN A 268 -9.15 -6.24 8.31
CA ASN A 268 -9.83 -4.99 8.70
C ASN A 268 -10.67 -5.16 9.95
N VAL A 269 -11.44 -6.27 10.08
CA VAL A 269 -12.20 -6.55 11.30
C VAL A 269 -11.25 -6.71 12.49
N GLY A 270 -10.21 -7.55 12.36
CA GLY A 270 -9.25 -7.77 13.45
C GLY A 270 -8.49 -6.51 13.83
N SER A 271 -8.03 -5.71 12.85
CA SER A 271 -7.32 -4.47 13.13
C SER A 271 -8.22 -3.43 13.79
N ALA A 272 -9.46 -3.27 13.34
CA ALA A 272 -10.41 -2.32 13.93
C ALA A 272 -10.73 -2.68 15.38
N LEU A 273 -10.94 -3.98 15.68
CA LEU A 273 -11.16 -4.46 17.05
C LEU A 273 -9.96 -4.27 17.97
N LEU A 274 -8.74 -4.29 17.43
CA LEU A 274 -7.51 -4.03 18.17
C LEU A 274 -7.20 -2.53 18.31
N GLY A 275 -8.06 -1.62 17.81
CA GLY A 275 -7.78 -0.19 17.80
C GLY A 275 -6.75 0.24 16.73
N GLY A 276 -6.48 -0.62 15.75
CA GLY A 276 -5.54 -0.37 14.68
C GLY A 276 -6.18 0.34 13.48
N MET A 277 -5.39 0.50 12.39
CA MET A 277 -5.82 1.18 11.18
C MET A 277 -6.47 0.23 10.17
N PRO A 278 -7.44 0.70 9.36
CA PRO A 278 -7.95 -0.05 8.22
C PRO A 278 -6.91 -0.20 7.10
N MET A 279 -6.81 -1.42 6.53
CA MET A 279 -5.74 -1.79 5.59
C MET A 279 -6.26 -2.50 4.35
N CYS A 280 -5.40 -2.57 3.34
CA CYS A 280 -5.66 -3.32 2.11
C CYS A 280 -4.39 -3.97 1.55
N HIS A 281 -4.57 -4.83 0.56
CA HIS A 281 -3.50 -5.46 -0.22
C HIS A 281 -3.23 -4.64 -1.50
N GLY A 282 -2.64 -3.45 -1.35
CA GLY A 282 -2.49 -2.51 -2.47
C GLY A 282 -1.55 -3.01 -3.57
N ALA A 283 -2.02 -3.03 -4.81
CA ALA A 283 -1.24 -3.44 -5.97
C ALA A 283 0.08 -2.65 -6.15
N GLY A 284 0.08 -1.35 -5.79
CA GLY A 284 1.29 -0.52 -5.77
C GLY A 284 2.36 -1.02 -4.81
N GLY A 285 1.95 -1.52 -3.64
CA GLY A 285 2.87 -2.15 -2.67
C GLY A 285 3.49 -3.42 -3.23
N LEU A 286 2.70 -4.29 -3.87
CA LEU A 286 3.23 -5.49 -4.52
C LEU A 286 4.29 -5.13 -5.57
N THR A 287 4.00 -4.14 -6.42
CA THR A 287 4.96 -3.64 -7.42
C THR A 287 6.24 -3.13 -6.75
N ALA A 288 6.13 -2.40 -5.64
CA ALA A 288 7.28 -1.87 -4.90
C ALA A 288 8.14 -3.01 -4.31
N HIS A 289 7.54 -3.95 -3.60
CA HIS A 289 8.23 -5.11 -3.03
C HIS A 289 9.01 -5.90 -4.09
N VAL A 290 8.34 -6.25 -5.19
CA VAL A 290 8.95 -7.00 -6.29
C VAL A 290 10.07 -6.19 -6.97
N SER A 291 9.88 -4.89 -7.17
CA SER A 291 10.87 -4.02 -7.80
C SER A 291 12.15 -3.89 -6.99
N LEU A 292 12.06 -3.93 -5.66
CA LEU A 292 13.19 -3.89 -4.74
C LEU A 292 13.71 -5.26 -4.29
N GLY A 293 13.22 -6.34 -4.88
CA GLY A 293 13.87 -7.63 -4.77
C GLY A 293 13.07 -8.76 -4.12
N ALA A 294 11.96 -8.49 -3.44
CA ALA A 294 11.15 -9.53 -2.81
C ALA A 294 10.66 -10.56 -3.83
N ARG A 295 10.77 -11.83 -3.48
CA ARG A 295 10.33 -12.98 -4.30
C ARG A 295 9.60 -14.03 -3.49
N THR A 296 9.68 -13.99 -2.17
CA THR A 296 9.06 -14.95 -1.27
C THR A 296 8.31 -14.26 -0.14
N ALA A 297 7.41 -14.98 0.52
CA ALA A 297 6.72 -14.49 1.71
C ALA A 297 7.63 -14.26 2.93
N GLY A 298 8.93 -14.56 2.81
CA GLY A 298 9.93 -14.20 3.82
C GLY A 298 9.96 -12.70 4.10
N MET A 299 9.71 -11.87 3.09
CA MET A 299 9.53 -10.42 3.24
C MET A 299 8.43 -10.09 4.25
N ASN A 300 7.28 -10.75 4.14
CA ASN A 300 6.14 -10.55 5.04
C ASN A 300 6.46 -10.93 6.48
N LEU A 301 7.22 -12.01 6.69
CA LEU A 301 7.65 -12.42 8.03
C LEU A 301 8.64 -11.42 8.64
N LEU A 302 9.59 -10.90 7.83
CA LEU A 302 10.55 -9.90 8.28
C LEU A 302 9.84 -8.61 8.67
N LEU A 303 9.04 -8.04 7.78
CA LEU A 303 8.36 -6.77 8.02
C LEU A 303 7.29 -6.90 9.12
N GLY A 304 6.48 -7.97 9.04
CA GLY A 304 5.44 -8.22 10.03
C GLY A 304 6.00 -8.51 11.41
N GLY A 305 7.08 -9.29 11.50
CA GLY A 305 7.78 -9.54 12.76
C GLY A 305 8.38 -8.27 13.36
N THR A 306 8.96 -7.40 12.51
CA THR A 306 9.46 -6.09 12.94
C THR A 306 8.32 -5.21 13.49
N PHE A 307 7.19 -5.15 12.80
CA PHE A 307 6.05 -4.37 13.26
C PHE A 307 5.45 -4.90 14.55
N LEU A 308 5.34 -6.23 14.71
CA LEU A 308 4.91 -6.83 15.96
C LEU A 308 5.86 -6.49 17.12
N ALA A 309 7.17 -6.61 16.88
CA ALA A 309 8.17 -6.28 17.91
C ALA A 309 8.09 -4.80 18.30
N LEU A 310 8.01 -3.90 17.33
CA LEU A 310 7.88 -2.46 17.58
C LEU A 310 6.56 -2.12 18.28
N GLY A 311 5.43 -2.67 17.82
CA GLY A 311 4.13 -2.40 18.39
C GLY A 311 3.93 -2.98 19.80
N LEU A 312 4.51 -4.15 20.09
CA LEU A 312 4.39 -4.79 21.40
C LEU A 312 5.41 -4.31 22.43
N LEU A 313 6.63 -3.95 21.99
CA LEU A 313 7.73 -3.62 22.90
C LEU A 313 8.05 -2.13 22.95
N PHE A 314 7.68 -1.37 21.93
CA PHE A 314 8.06 0.02 21.75
C PHE A 314 6.87 0.93 21.38
N ALA A 315 5.64 0.55 21.75
CA ALA A 315 4.44 1.30 21.39
C ALA A 315 4.55 2.81 21.68
N ALA A 316 5.03 3.17 22.86
CA ALA A 316 5.21 4.56 23.29
C ALA A 316 6.31 5.31 22.48
N GLN A 317 7.28 4.58 21.95
CA GLN A 317 8.40 5.13 21.17
C GLN A 317 8.10 5.18 19.66
N VAL A 318 7.07 4.49 19.20
CA VAL A 318 6.72 4.40 17.76
C VAL A 318 6.63 5.78 17.10
N PRO A 319 5.97 6.81 17.67
CA PRO A 319 5.92 8.14 17.05
C PRO A 319 7.32 8.71 16.80
N VAL A 320 8.24 8.58 17.77
CA VAL A 320 9.62 9.05 17.63
C VAL A 320 10.37 8.23 16.57
N LEU A 321 10.24 6.90 16.59
CA LEU A 321 10.89 6.01 15.61
C LEU A 321 10.41 6.27 14.18
N LEU A 322 9.13 6.57 13.99
CA LEU A 322 8.58 6.94 12.68
C LEU A 322 9.21 8.25 12.18
N GLY A 323 9.39 9.24 13.06
CA GLY A 323 10.00 10.53 12.75
C GLY A 323 11.49 10.46 12.41
N LEU A 324 12.18 9.38 12.80
CA LEU A 324 13.60 9.16 12.47
C LEU A 324 13.81 8.69 11.03
N LEU A 325 12.77 8.20 10.35
CA LEU A 325 12.89 7.80 8.96
C LEU A 325 13.05 9.04 8.07
N PRO A 326 14.14 9.15 7.28
CA PRO A 326 14.35 10.35 6.49
C PRO A 326 13.29 10.51 5.42
N ILE A 327 12.65 11.66 5.40
CA ILE A 327 11.53 11.94 4.50
C ILE A 327 11.92 11.84 3.03
N TRP A 328 13.16 12.22 2.69
CA TRP A 328 13.69 12.14 1.34
C TRP A 328 13.87 10.69 0.86
N VAL A 329 14.18 9.75 1.78
CA VAL A 329 14.21 8.30 1.47
C VAL A 329 12.80 7.79 1.22
N LEU A 330 11.85 8.14 2.09
CA LEU A 330 10.45 7.74 1.96
C LEU A 330 9.85 8.25 0.64
N ALA A 331 10.11 9.53 0.32
CA ALA A 331 9.65 10.14 -0.93
C ALA A 331 10.27 9.47 -2.16
N ALA A 332 11.56 9.13 -2.11
CA ALA A 332 12.23 8.42 -3.19
C ALA A 332 11.62 7.03 -3.47
N PHE A 333 11.36 6.26 -2.42
CA PHE A 333 10.70 4.95 -2.56
C PHE A 333 9.28 5.08 -3.09
N LEU A 334 8.53 6.06 -2.58
CA LEU A 334 7.17 6.32 -2.99
C LEU A 334 7.09 6.72 -4.47
N ALA A 335 7.96 7.63 -4.91
CA ALA A 335 8.06 8.05 -6.30
C ALA A 335 8.48 6.89 -7.21
N TYR A 336 9.49 6.11 -6.80
CA TYR A 336 9.95 4.96 -7.56
C TYR A 336 8.85 3.90 -7.72
N ALA A 337 8.19 3.54 -6.64
CA ALA A 337 7.05 2.62 -6.67
C ALA A 337 5.92 3.15 -7.55
N GLY A 338 5.60 4.44 -7.44
CA GLY A 338 4.58 5.10 -8.25
C GLY A 338 4.87 5.03 -9.74
N LEU A 339 6.09 5.38 -10.16
CA LEU A 339 6.51 5.32 -11.57
C LEU A 339 6.51 3.88 -12.10
N ARG A 340 7.02 2.92 -11.33
CA ARG A 340 6.99 1.50 -11.71
C ARG A 340 5.57 0.99 -11.88
N HIS A 341 4.67 1.42 -11.01
CA HIS A 341 3.27 1.04 -11.06
C HIS A 341 2.53 1.67 -12.24
N ALA A 342 2.74 2.97 -12.48
CA ALA A 342 2.20 3.67 -13.64
C ALA A 342 2.68 3.07 -14.97
N TRP A 343 3.94 2.62 -15.03
CA TRP A 343 4.53 2.04 -16.24
C TRP A 343 3.84 0.77 -16.73
N LEU A 344 3.08 0.07 -15.88
CA LEU A 344 2.35 -1.14 -16.25
C LEU A 344 1.33 -0.89 -17.38
N VAL A 345 0.87 0.35 -17.57
CA VAL A 345 -0.04 0.71 -18.68
C VAL A 345 0.60 0.51 -20.06
N ALA A 346 1.94 0.50 -20.14
CA ALA A 346 2.69 0.40 -21.41
C ALA A 346 2.51 -0.96 -22.12
N ASP A 347 1.95 -1.98 -21.46
CA ASP A 347 1.62 -3.26 -22.09
C ASP A 347 0.30 -3.25 -22.89
N LEU A 348 -0.45 -2.15 -22.83
CA LEU A 348 -1.64 -1.92 -23.62
C LEU A 348 -1.30 -1.32 -25.00
N ARG A 349 -2.20 -1.52 -25.94
CA ARG A 349 -2.05 -1.01 -27.33
C ARG A 349 -3.32 -0.30 -27.80
N ALA A 350 -3.12 0.60 -28.75
CA ALA A 350 -4.18 1.33 -29.46
C ALA A 350 -5.23 1.95 -28.54
N THR A 351 -6.49 1.79 -28.85
CA THR A 351 -7.62 2.40 -28.14
C THR A 351 -7.67 2.04 -26.64
N SER A 352 -7.28 0.80 -26.27
CA SER A 352 -7.24 0.39 -24.85
C SER A 352 -6.22 1.18 -24.05
N LEU A 353 -5.08 1.52 -24.66
CA LEU A 353 -4.07 2.39 -24.03
C LEU A 353 -4.65 3.80 -23.82
N VAL A 354 -5.29 4.37 -24.84
CA VAL A 354 -5.90 5.71 -24.72
C VAL A 354 -6.94 5.75 -23.61
N ILE A 355 -7.85 4.75 -23.58
CA ILE A 355 -8.87 4.66 -22.53
C ILE A 355 -8.22 4.59 -21.14
N ALA A 356 -7.21 3.74 -20.98
CA ALA A 356 -6.54 3.57 -19.68
C ALA A 356 -5.80 4.84 -19.25
N VAL A 357 -5.13 5.53 -20.19
CA VAL A 357 -4.40 6.77 -19.89
C VAL A 357 -5.38 7.89 -19.52
N VAL A 358 -6.41 8.11 -20.33
CA VAL A 358 -7.40 9.17 -20.06
C VAL A 358 -8.10 8.93 -18.73
N ALA A 359 -8.61 7.71 -18.48
CA ALA A 359 -9.29 7.39 -17.24
C ALA A 359 -8.37 7.47 -16.03
N GLY A 360 -7.14 6.95 -16.14
CA GLY A 360 -6.16 6.95 -15.05
C GLY A 360 -5.71 8.36 -14.65
N VAL A 361 -5.39 9.19 -15.65
CA VAL A 361 -4.98 10.59 -15.42
C VAL A 361 -6.14 11.42 -14.87
N LEU A 362 -7.35 11.28 -15.44
CA LEU A 362 -8.54 12.00 -14.98
C LEU A 362 -8.85 11.70 -13.52
N GLY A 363 -8.89 10.41 -13.14
CA GLY A 363 -9.16 10.04 -11.76
C GLY A 363 -8.06 10.45 -10.79
N ALA A 364 -6.80 10.40 -11.20
CA ALA A 364 -5.68 10.90 -10.41
C ALA A 364 -5.76 12.43 -10.21
N TRP A 365 -6.09 13.17 -11.27
CA TRP A 365 -6.26 14.63 -11.21
C TRP A 365 -7.41 15.05 -10.29
N LEU A 366 -8.52 14.31 -10.33
CA LEU A 366 -9.66 14.53 -9.44
C LEU A 366 -9.46 13.95 -8.03
N GLY A 367 -8.35 13.26 -7.78
CA GLY A 367 -8.08 12.57 -6.50
C GLY A 367 -9.06 11.42 -6.21
N ASN A 368 -9.75 10.90 -7.25
CA ASN A 368 -10.81 9.91 -7.07
C ASN A 368 -10.72 8.76 -8.09
N LEU A 369 -10.13 7.65 -7.68
CA LEU A 369 -9.95 6.47 -8.53
C LEU A 369 -11.25 5.68 -8.79
N ALA A 370 -12.35 6.00 -8.10
CA ALA A 370 -13.67 5.48 -8.49
C ALA A 370 -14.09 6.04 -9.87
N ILE A 371 -13.73 7.30 -10.15
CA ILE A 371 -13.92 7.91 -11.47
C ILE A 371 -13.08 7.19 -12.52
N THR A 372 -11.81 6.86 -12.20
CA THR A 372 -10.97 6.03 -13.08
C THR A 372 -11.67 4.71 -13.43
N ALA A 373 -12.16 4.00 -12.42
CA ALA A 373 -12.85 2.73 -12.63
C ALA A 373 -14.10 2.91 -13.50
N ALA A 374 -14.96 3.86 -13.17
CA ALA A 374 -16.22 4.12 -13.89
C ALA A 374 -15.95 4.47 -15.36
N VAL A 375 -15.08 5.43 -15.63
CA VAL A 375 -14.75 5.87 -17.00
C VAL A 375 -14.14 4.71 -17.80
N ALA A 376 -13.18 3.99 -17.23
CA ALA A 376 -12.53 2.87 -17.92
C ALA A 376 -13.50 1.71 -18.19
N LEU A 377 -14.37 1.37 -17.22
CA LEU A 377 -15.39 0.33 -17.37
C LEU A 377 -16.38 0.69 -18.49
N ILE A 378 -16.96 1.89 -18.44
CA ILE A 378 -17.95 2.34 -19.44
C ILE A 378 -17.32 2.37 -20.84
N ALA A 379 -16.15 2.99 -20.98
CA ALA A 379 -15.49 3.12 -22.28
C ALA A 379 -15.07 1.75 -22.87
N GLU A 380 -14.47 0.87 -22.05
CA GLU A 380 -13.97 -0.42 -22.55
C GLU A 380 -15.12 -1.40 -22.86
N HIS A 381 -16.16 -1.46 -22.02
CA HIS A 381 -17.31 -2.32 -22.27
C HIS A 381 -18.15 -1.79 -23.44
N GLY A 382 -18.37 -0.49 -23.54
CA GLY A 382 -19.04 0.13 -24.68
C GLY A 382 -18.33 -0.16 -26.00
N ARG A 383 -16.98 -0.05 -26.01
CA ARG A 383 -16.17 -0.42 -27.15
C ARG A 383 -16.30 -1.90 -27.56
N ARG A 384 -16.33 -2.80 -26.58
CA ARG A 384 -16.52 -4.25 -26.83
C ARG A 384 -17.88 -4.58 -27.41
N LEU A 385 -18.93 -3.95 -26.90
CA LEU A 385 -20.29 -4.09 -27.42
C LEU A 385 -20.39 -3.58 -28.86
N ALA A 386 -19.86 -2.39 -29.15
CA ALA A 386 -19.84 -1.82 -30.51
C ALA A 386 -19.05 -2.66 -31.52
N ARG A 387 -18.01 -3.41 -31.08
CA ARG A 387 -17.31 -4.36 -31.95
C ARG A 387 -18.12 -5.62 -32.25
N ARG A 388 -18.86 -6.14 -31.24
CA ARG A 388 -19.71 -7.32 -31.41
C ARG A 388 -20.91 -7.07 -32.32
N SER A 389 -21.42 -5.83 -32.35
CA SER A 389 -22.55 -5.45 -33.22
C SER A 389 -22.14 -5.21 -34.68
N ARG A 390 -20.81 -5.15 -34.97
CA ARG A 390 -20.26 -4.97 -36.33
C ARG A 390 -19.68 -6.26 -36.93
N ALA A 391 -19.56 -7.30 -36.12
CA ALA A 391 -19.12 -8.63 -36.54
C ALA A 391 -20.32 -9.57 -36.70
#